data_864395a968c4f5b9383445d1e8fc2b73
#
_entry.id   864395a968c4f5b9383445d1e8fc2b73
#
_cell.length_a   1.000
_cell.length_b   1.000
_cell.length_c   1.000
_cell.angle_alpha   90.00
_cell.angle_beta   90.00
_cell.angle_gamma   90.00
#
_symmetry.space_group_name_H-M   'P 1'
#
loop_
_entity.id
_entity.type
_entity.pdbx_description
1 polymer ?
#
loop_
_entity_poly.entity_id
_entity_poly.type
_entity_poly.pdbx_seq_one_letter_code
_entity_poly.pdbx_strand_id
1 'polypeptide(L)'
;MKGASGNATINMDAYTGTNAKELRKSPKGFITLVLSMVVVLGAAYGLTKINNSFQDIKGQNVGDSQVVVTTPTASPNDPNAVIYSSENIANTALQAGDLILVNNDVKYTEGQDTDELVSIYDNKNDAYYVSSIELQLRKRCVVAWNKLMNDFRAATGLDNIQVVTGYRTEEMQQELYNKNKASGNVSKPGYSEHQTGLALNVNLFYSKYSEEFTGEGDYAWVDEHCAEYGFIPRYQASKESETGIGAETGHYRYVGIPHATYMMEQKLCLEEYIRQLYNYTYEGEHLKLQTGDGKQYEVYTVPADLTNTSTSVPVPADLDYTISGNNQDAFIVTVELKDTGSTSVATEPATEEPTDPADTPAE
;
A
#
# COMPACT_ATOMS: atom_id res chain seq x y z
N MET A 1 53.03 -15.06 4.79
CA MET A 1 52.00 -15.83 5.51
C MET A 1 50.80 -15.97 4.55
N LYS A 2 50.45 -17.22 4.25
CA LYS A 2 49.50 -17.56 3.17
C LYS A 2 48.07 -17.35 3.62
N GLY A 3 47.29 -16.57 2.83
CA GLY A 3 45.86 -16.47 2.98
C GLY A 3 45.17 -17.69 2.42
N ALA A 4 44.27 -18.30 3.20
CA ALA A 4 43.43 -19.42 2.77
C ALA A 4 42.11 -18.84 2.28
N SER A 5 41.84 -18.98 0.99
CA SER A 5 40.53 -18.81 0.35
C SER A 5 39.71 -20.08 0.68
N GLY A 6 38.69 -19.94 1.54
CA GLY A 6 37.73 -21.02 1.79
C GLY A 6 36.50 -20.84 0.87
N ASN A 7 36.43 -21.69 -0.18
CA ASN A 7 35.20 -21.90 -0.91
C ASN A 7 34.21 -22.67 -0.01
N ALA A 8 33.14 -22.03 0.41
CA ALA A 8 32.03 -22.71 1.05
C ALA A 8 31.22 -23.45 0.00
N THR A 9 31.42 -24.73 -0.12
CA THR A 9 30.54 -25.63 -0.86
C THR A 9 29.30 -25.89 -0.02
N ILE A 10 28.14 -25.39 -0.46
CA ILE A 10 26.85 -25.69 0.17
C ILE A 10 26.55 -27.19 -0.08
N ASN A 11 26.57 -27.97 0.99
CA ASN A 11 26.19 -29.37 0.94
C ASN A 11 24.67 -29.49 0.93
N MET A 12 24.08 -29.79 -0.24
CA MET A 12 22.63 -29.91 -0.47
C MET A 12 22.01 -31.18 0.13
N ASP A 13 22.79 -32.06 0.76
CA ASP A 13 22.30 -33.32 1.36
C ASP A 13 21.63 -33.12 2.73
N ALA A 14 21.71 -31.97 3.33
CA ALA A 14 21.16 -31.69 4.67
C ALA A 14 19.68 -31.26 4.68
N TYR A 15 19.06 -31.04 3.53
CA TYR A 15 17.72 -30.46 3.45
C TYR A 15 16.59 -31.46 3.16
N THR A 16 16.89 -32.72 2.86
CA THR A 16 15.87 -33.76 2.64
C THR A 16 16.14 -34.96 3.51
N GLY A 17 15.44 -35.03 4.64
CA GLY A 17 15.51 -36.17 5.57
C GLY A 17 14.96 -37.51 5.01
N THR A 18 14.93 -37.69 3.71
CA THR A 18 14.54 -38.95 3.04
C THR A 18 15.48 -39.27 1.88
N ASN A 19 15.98 -40.45 1.90
CA ASN A 19 16.95 -40.98 0.95
C ASN A 19 16.33 -41.02 -0.46
N ALA A 20 16.85 -40.27 -1.41
CA ALA A 20 16.35 -40.16 -2.78
C ALA A 20 16.21 -41.53 -3.51
N LYS A 21 16.84 -42.56 -3.03
CA LYS A 21 16.70 -43.93 -3.54
C LYS A 21 15.39 -44.64 -3.15
N GLU A 22 14.76 -44.24 -2.04
CA GLU A 22 13.47 -44.86 -1.64
C GLU A 22 12.27 -44.20 -2.34
N LEU A 23 12.34 -42.93 -2.67
CA LEU A 23 11.28 -42.21 -3.42
C LEU A 23 11.09 -42.75 -4.85
N ARG A 24 12.14 -43.37 -5.45
CA ARG A 24 12.05 -43.94 -6.80
C ARG A 24 11.31 -45.29 -6.86
N LYS A 25 11.00 -45.90 -5.73
CA LYS A 25 10.37 -47.26 -5.67
C LYS A 25 8.86 -47.22 -5.48
N SER A 26 8.25 -46.07 -5.28
CA SER A 26 6.78 -45.94 -5.12
C SER A 26 6.20 -45.05 -6.21
N PRO A 27 5.06 -45.43 -6.82
CA PRO A 27 4.41 -44.59 -7.82
C PRO A 27 4.05 -43.20 -7.30
N LYS A 28 3.73 -43.04 -6.02
CA LYS A 28 3.42 -41.77 -5.37
C LYS A 28 4.66 -40.89 -5.20
N GLY A 29 5.83 -41.49 -4.89
CA GLY A 29 7.09 -40.76 -4.79
C GLY A 29 7.59 -40.24 -6.14
N PHE A 30 7.36 -41.00 -7.22
CA PHE A 30 7.69 -40.55 -8.58
C PHE A 30 6.86 -39.35 -9.02
N ILE A 31 5.54 -39.34 -8.74
CA ILE A 31 4.65 -38.25 -9.05
C ILE A 31 5.07 -36.99 -8.27
N THR A 32 5.40 -37.09 -6.99
CA THR A 32 5.84 -35.95 -6.18
C THR A 32 7.17 -35.39 -6.69
N LEU A 33 8.10 -36.23 -7.12
CA LEU A 33 9.39 -35.80 -7.69
C LEU A 33 9.20 -35.08 -9.05
N VAL A 34 8.29 -35.57 -9.89
CA VAL A 34 7.97 -34.95 -11.18
C VAL A 34 7.27 -33.62 -10.97
N LEU A 35 6.31 -33.51 -10.02
CA LEU A 35 5.64 -32.26 -9.71
C LEU A 35 6.63 -31.20 -9.15
N SER A 36 7.54 -31.60 -8.24
CA SER A 36 8.56 -30.68 -7.73
C SER A 36 9.53 -30.21 -8.81
N MET A 37 9.91 -31.07 -9.76
CA MET A 37 10.75 -30.71 -10.90
C MET A 37 10.01 -29.75 -11.86
N VAL A 38 8.71 -29.94 -12.10
CA VAL A 38 7.91 -29.04 -12.95
C VAL A 38 7.77 -27.67 -12.32
N VAL A 39 7.57 -27.57 -11.00
CA VAL A 39 7.53 -26.30 -10.28
C VAL A 39 8.88 -25.56 -10.33
N VAL A 40 9.99 -26.27 -10.11
CA VAL A 40 11.34 -25.68 -10.18
C VAL A 40 11.69 -25.24 -11.60
N LEU A 41 11.34 -26.04 -12.61
CA LEU A 41 11.56 -25.68 -14.03
C LEU A 41 10.64 -24.53 -14.47
N GLY A 42 9.41 -24.46 -13.97
CA GLY A 42 8.49 -23.34 -14.22
C GLY A 42 8.99 -22.03 -13.60
N ALA A 43 9.48 -22.08 -12.38
CA ALA A 43 10.09 -20.92 -11.72
C ALA A 43 11.38 -20.47 -12.42
N ALA A 44 12.26 -21.42 -12.82
CA ALA A 44 13.48 -21.13 -13.56
C ALA A 44 13.16 -20.56 -14.96
N TYR A 45 12.12 -21.04 -15.64
CA TYR A 45 11.69 -20.52 -16.93
C TYR A 45 11.07 -19.12 -16.79
N GLY A 46 10.31 -18.87 -15.74
CA GLY A 46 9.79 -17.54 -15.41
C GLY A 46 10.92 -16.53 -15.16
N LEU A 47 11.89 -16.89 -14.33
CA LEU A 47 13.06 -16.06 -14.04
C LEU A 47 13.95 -15.82 -15.26
N THR A 48 14.14 -16.82 -16.15
CA THR A 48 14.88 -16.62 -17.41
C THR A 48 14.13 -15.75 -18.40
N LYS A 49 12.79 -15.81 -18.45
CA LYS A 49 11.99 -14.91 -19.30
C LYS A 49 12.07 -13.47 -18.81
N ILE A 50 11.99 -13.25 -17.51
CA ILE A 50 12.15 -11.93 -16.89
C ILE A 50 13.56 -11.41 -17.17
N ASN A 51 14.61 -12.22 -16.94
CA ASN A 51 16.00 -11.83 -17.18
C ASN A 51 16.30 -11.56 -18.66
N ASN A 52 15.71 -12.32 -19.59
CA ASN A 52 15.87 -12.09 -21.03
C ASN A 52 15.15 -10.81 -21.50
N SER A 53 13.98 -10.49 -20.92
CA SER A 53 13.32 -9.20 -21.17
C SER A 53 14.18 -8.02 -20.69
N PHE A 54 14.91 -8.18 -19.59
CA PHE A 54 15.88 -7.19 -19.10
C PHE A 54 17.15 -7.10 -19.96
N GLN A 55 17.58 -8.20 -20.61
CA GLN A 55 18.79 -8.19 -21.46
C GLN A 55 18.52 -7.64 -22.87
N ASP A 56 17.29 -7.78 -23.39
CA ASP A 56 16.92 -7.19 -24.68
C ASP A 56 16.88 -5.65 -24.63
N ILE A 57 16.68 -5.06 -23.44
CA ILE A 57 16.77 -3.61 -23.21
C ILE A 57 18.23 -3.11 -23.17
N LYS A 58 19.20 -3.99 -22.83
CA LYS A 58 20.63 -3.64 -22.76
C LYS A 58 21.38 -3.66 -24.10
N GLY A 59 20.75 -4.11 -25.18
CA GLY A 59 21.39 -4.30 -26.49
C GLY A 59 21.46 -3.07 -27.41
N GLN A 60 21.01 -1.89 -26.97
CA GLN A 60 21.14 -0.66 -27.77
C GLN A 60 22.28 0.21 -27.27
N ASN A 61 23.30 0.37 -28.10
CA ASN A 61 24.46 1.22 -27.88
C ASN A 61 24.07 2.66 -27.55
N VAL A 62 24.42 3.11 -26.32
CA VAL A 62 24.32 4.49 -25.89
C VAL A 62 25.57 5.24 -26.40
N GLY A 63 25.45 5.91 -27.53
CA GLY A 63 26.33 6.99 -27.93
C GLY A 63 25.73 8.31 -27.44
N ASP A 64 26.51 9.00 -26.62
CA ASP A 64 26.51 10.43 -26.27
C ASP A 64 25.20 11.20 -26.19
N SER A 65 24.85 11.54 -24.95
CA SER A 65 24.11 12.69 -24.45
C SER A 65 23.13 13.41 -25.38
N GLN A 66 21.91 12.97 -25.40
CA GLN A 66 20.70 13.82 -25.44
C GLN A 66 19.63 13.12 -24.62
N VAL A 67 19.13 13.79 -23.59
CA VAL A 67 17.93 13.36 -22.88
C VAL A 67 16.77 13.41 -23.85
N VAL A 68 16.46 12.29 -24.48
CA VAL A 68 15.22 12.15 -25.25
C VAL A 68 14.13 11.85 -24.26
N VAL A 69 13.37 12.87 -23.89
CA VAL A 69 12.09 12.74 -23.20
C VAL A 69 11.13 12.08 -24.19
N THR A 70 11.00 10.76 -24.14
CA THR A 70 9.91 10.07 -24.82
C THR A 70 8.67 10.18 -23.94
N THR A 71 7.86 11.20 -24.17
CA THR A 71 6.51 11.33 -23.66
C THR A 71 5.67 10.14 -24.12
N PRO A 72 4.83 9.54 -23.24
CA PRO A 72 3.73 8.71 -23.71
C PRO A 72 2.94 9.52 -24.72
N THR A 73 2.65 8.93 -25.87
CA THR A 73 2.17 9.61 -27.07
C THR A 73 0.79 10.25 -26.85
N ALA A 74 0.76 11.37 -26.13
CA ALA A 74 -0.33 12.32 -26.24
C ALA A 74 -0.24 12.91 -27.64
N SER A 75 -1.37 12.98 -28.35
CA SER A 75 -1.43 13.66 -29.65
C SER A 75 -0.86 15.07 -29.48
N PRO A 76 0.04 15.59 -30.35
CA PRO A 76 0.67 16.89 -30.17
C PRO A 76 -0.28 18.09 -30.07
N ASN A 77 -1.59 17.85 -30.15
CA ASN A 77 -2.66 18.85 -30.11
C ASN A 77 -3.71 18.57 -29.00
N ASP A 78 -3.42 17.70 -28.05
CA ASP A 78 -4.32 17.53 -26.89
C ASP A 78 -4.04 18.66 -25.88
N PRO A 79 -5.00 19.60 -25.70
CA PRO A 79 -4.84 20.70 -24.73
C PRO A 79 -4.76 20.21 -23.28
N ASN A 80 -5.07 18.94 -23.01
CA ASN A 80 -5.02 18.29 -21.70
C ASN A 80 -3.80 17.37 -21.53
N ALA A 81 -2.86 17.37 -22.50
CA ALA A 81 -1.67 16.57 -22.38
C ALA A 81 -0.84 17.00 -21.17
N VAL A 82 -0.58 16.08 -20.25
CA VAL A 82 0.28 16.32 -19.09
C VAL A 82 1.73 16.42 -19.57
N ILE A 83 2.40 17.52 -19.23
CA ILE A 83 3.83 17.72 -19.50
C ILE A 83 4.63 17.14 -18.34
N TYR A 84 5.57 16.26 -18.62
CA TYR A 84 6.43 15.64 -17.62
C TYR A 84 7.82 16.26 -17.62
N SER A 85 8.39 16.39 -16.42
CA SER A 85 9.80 16.64 -16.14
C SER A 85 10.38 15.45 -15.38
N SER A 86 11.66 15.48 -15.04
CA SER A 86 12.27 14.40 -14.23
C SER A 86 12.88 14.97 -12.96
N GLU A 87 12.63 14.30 -11.85
CA GLU A 87 13.32 14.57 -10.58
C GLU A 87 14.27 13.42 -10.22
N ASN A 88 15.44 13.77 -9.70
CA ASN A 88 16.39 12.79 -9.17
C ASN A 88 16.06 12.51 -7.69
N ILE A 89 15.45 11.38 -7.43
CA ILE A 89 15.07 10.94 -6.09
C ILE A 89 16.14 10.01 -5.53
N ALA A 90 16.65 10.31 -4.34
CA ALA A 90 17.62 9.45 -3.67
C ALA A 90 16.99 8.08 -3.37
N ASN A 91 17.72 6.98 -3.62
CA ASN A 91 17.19 5.63 -3.40
C ASN A 91 16.92 5.32 -1.90
N THR A 92 17.44 6.12 -0.97
CA THR A 92 17.04 6.06 0.44
C THR A 92 15.58 6.46 0.66
N ALA A 93 14.94 7.15 -0.28
CA ALA A 93 13.51 7.46 -0.24
C ALA A 93 12.61 6.27 -0.65
N LEU A 94 13.17 5.14 -1.06
CA LEU A 94 12.40 3.89 -1.21
C LEU A 94 11.74 3.45 0.11
N GLN A 95 12.31 3.85 1.25
CA GLN A 95 11.78 3.58 2.59
C GLN A 95 10.93 4.73 3.16
N ALA A 96 10.48 5.68 2.32
CA ALA A 96 9.68 6.83 2.73
C ALA A 96 8.39 6.95 1.92
N GLY A 97 7.39 7.65 2.49
CA GLY A 97 6.08 7.86 1.89
C GLY A 97 5.00 6.91 2.42
N ASP A 98 3.81 6.99 1.85
CA ASP A 98 2.61 6.35 2.41
C ASP A 98 2.44 4.89 2.00
N LEU A 99 3.02 4.48 0.87
CA LEU A 99 2.86 3.15 0.28
C LEU A 99 4.02 2.19 0.58
N ILE A 100 4.88 2.51 1.54
CA ILE A 100 5.95 1.60 1.99
C ILE A 100 5.34 0.33 2.57
N LEU A 101 5.66 -0.83 1.98
CA LEU A 101 5.25 -2.13 2.48
C LEU A 101 6.17 -2.59 3.59
N VAL A 102 5.60 -2.98 4.72
CA VAL A 102 6.32 -3.63 5.84
C VAL A 102 5.47 -4.79 6.31
N ASN A 103 6.04 -5.99 6.30
CA ASN A 103 5.37 -7.22 6.74
C ASN A 103 6.42 -8.27 7.15
N ASN A 104 6.02 -9.53 7.33
CA ASN A 104 6.92 -10.59 7.78
C ASN A 104 8.09 -10.89 6.81
N ASP A 105 7.98 -10.51 5.53
CA ASP A 105 8.96 -10.76 4.47
C ASP A 105 9.74 -9.49 4.07
N VAL A 106 9.13 -8.32 4.22
CA VAL A 106 9.71 -7.02 3.83
C VAL A 106 10.08 -6.22 5.07
N LYS A 107 11.39 -6.15 5.33
CA LYS A 107 11.95 -5.41 6.47
C LYS A 107 11.86 -3.90 6.22
N TYR A 108 11.43 -3.15 7.23
CA TYR A 108 11.59 -1.70 7.27
C TYR A 108 13.02 -1.34 7.68
N THR A 109 13.63 -0.49 6.90
CA THR A 109 14.84 0.25 7.29
C THR A 109 14.42 1.69 7.41
N GLU A 110 14.78 2.36 8.49
CA GLU A 110 14.41 3.75 8.72
C GLU A 110 14.81 4.61 7.53
N GLY A 111 13.79 5.14 6.83
CA GLY A 111 13.94 5.97 5.65
C GLY A 111 13.96 7.44 6.02
N GLN A 112 14.24 8.28 5.02
CA GLN A 112 14.20 9.73 5.14
C GLN A 112 12.78 10.25 4.83
N ASP A 113 11.78 9.80 5.58
CA ASP A 113 10.45 10.39 5.48
C ASP A 113 10.55 11.84 6.02
N THR A 114 10.15 12.79 5.17
CA THR A 114 10.23 14.23 5.48
C THR A 114 9.15 14.69 6.45
N ASP A 115 8.08 13.90 6.64
CA ASP A 115 7.06 14.23 7.62
C ASP A 115 7.51 13.86 9.03
N GLU A 116 7.31 14.78 9.96
CA GLU A 116 7.76 14.63 11.35
C GLU A 116 6.90 13.64 12.14
N LEU A 117 7.51 12.93 13.10
CA LEU A 117 6.81 12.25 14.18
C LEU A 117 6.38 13.28 15.23
N VAL A 118 5.08 13.33 15.51
CA VAL A 118 4.52 14.25 16.49
C VAL A 118 3.79 13.50 17.60
N SER A 119 3.75 14.08 18.81
CA SER A 119 2.91 13.57 19.90
C SER A 119 1.45 13.60 19.48
N ILE A 120 0.79 12.44 19.56
CA ILE A 120 -0.66 12.35 19.29
C ILE A 120 -1.41 13.18 20.34
N TYR A 121 -1.01 13.09 21.61
CA TYR A 121 -1.66 13.79 22.71
C TYR A 121 -1.67 15.31 22.53
N ASP A 122 -0.56 15.90 22.11
CA ASP A 122 -0.44 17.34 21.93
C ASP A 122 -1.11 17.87 20.67
N ASN A 123 -1.37 17.00 19.68
CA ASN A 123 -1.91 17.36 18.36
C ASN A 123 -3.31 16.84 18.12
N LYS A 124 -3.88 16.02 19.06
CA LYS A 124 -5.25 15.50 18.94
C LYS A 124 -6.29 16.60 19.15
N ASN A 125 -7.47 16.36 18.58
CA ASN A 125 -8.69 17.07 19.01
C ASN A 125 -9.36 16.38 20.22
N ASP A 126 -10.54 16.83 20.60
CA ASP A 126 -11.31 16.32 21.74
C ASP A 126 -12.27 15.16 21.38
N ALA A 127 -12.23 14.65 20.14
CA ALA A 127 -13.14 13.61 19.66
C ALA A 127 -12.67 12.18 19.99
N TYR A 128 -11.51 12.01 20.62
CA TYR A 128 -10.97 10.70 20.98
C TYR A 128 -9.96 10.80 22.12
N TYR A 129 -9.59 9.65 22.69
CA TYR A 129 -8.60 9.52 23.76
C TYR A 129 -7.28 8.97 23.27
N VAL A 130 -6.24 9.17 24.06
CA VAL A 130 -4.89 8.60 23.84
C VAL A 130 -4.43 7.98 25.15
N SER A 131 -3.92 6.76 25.12
CA SER A 131 -3.55 6.00 26.32
C SER A 131 -2.27 6.48 27.01
N SER A 132 -1.38 7.14 26.25
CA SER A 132 -0.11 7.71 26.76
C SER A 132 0.26 8.99 26.02
N ILE A 133 0.82 9.96 26.74
CA ILE A 133 1.36 11.20 26.19
C ILE A 133 2.60 10.97 25.28
N GLU A 134 3.22 9.79 25.40
CA GLU A 134 4.42 9.44 24.63
C GLU A 134 4.12 8.86 23.24
N LEU A 135 2.83 8.55 22.96
CA LEU A 135 2.46 8.00 21.66
C LEU A 135 2.65 9.03 20.56
N GLN A 136 3.33 8.61 19.50
CA GLN A 136 3.63 9.40 18.32
C GLN A 136 3.11 8.75 17.05
N LEU A 137 2.83 9.57 16.04
CA LEU A 137 2.59 9.18 14.64
C LEU A 137 3.21 10.22 13.70
N ARG A 138 3.30 9.91 12.43
CA ARG A 138 3.56 10.92 11.41
C ARG A 138 2.47 11.99 11.46
N LYS A 139 2.84 13.24 11.32
CA LYS A 139 1.93 14.40 11.47
C LYS A 139 0.71 14.28 10.56
N ARG A 140 0.91 13.87 9.30
CA ARG A 140 -0.18 13.64 8.34
C ARG A 140 -1.20 12.62 8.83
N CYS A 141 -0.76 11.55 9.51
CA CYS A 141 -1.65 10.56 10.11
C CYS A 141 -2.46 11.14 11.25
N VAL A 142 -1.85 11.97 12.13
CA VAL A 142 -2.59 12.62 13.23
C VAL A 142 -3.64 13.58 12.67
N VAL A 143 -3.30 14.36 11.63
CA VAL A 143 -4.24 15.28 10.97
C VAL A 143 -5.41 14.52 10.35
N ALA A 144 -5.14 13.42 9.65
CA ALA A 144 -6.16 12.58 9.05
C ALA A 144 -7.04 11.89 10.09
N TRP A 145 -6.43 11.32 11.15
CA TRP A 145 -7.16 10.69 12.25
C TRP A 145 -8.05 11.67 13.01
N ASN A 146 -7.60 12.90 13.23
CA ASN A 146 -8.40 13.95 13.84
C ASN A 146 -9.69 14.24 13.05
N LYS A 147 -9.61 14.27 11.72
CA LYS A 147 -10.78 14.47 10.85
C LYS A 147 -11.74 13.30 10.95
N LEU A 148 -11.24 12.07 10.79
CA LEU A 148 -12.01 10.84 10.92
C LEU A 148 -12.77 10.79 12.25
N MET A 149 -12.10 11.08 13.37
CA MET A 149 -12.73 11.03 14.71
C MET A 149 -13.74 12.16 14.93
N ASN A 150 -13.52 13.36 14.37
CA ASN A 150 -14.52 14.42 14.40
C ASN A 150 -15.82 14.01 13.69
N ASP A 151 -15.70 13.42 12.52
CA ASP A 151 -16.84 13.03 11.71
C ASP A 151 -17.52 11.78 12.26
N PHE A 152 -16.77 10.83 12.84
CA PHE A 152 -17.30 9.72 13.63
C PHE A 152 -18.16 10.24 14.81
N ARG A 153 -17.64 11.18 15.61
CA ARG A 153 -18.39 11.78 16.70
C ARG A 153 -19.62 12.52 16.22
N ALA A 154 -19.53 13.23 15.11
CA ALA A 154 -20.67 13.93 14.54
C ALA A 154 -21.78 12.98 14.05
N ALA A 155 -21.39 11.83 13.48
CA ALA A 155 -22.31 10.82 12.96
C ALA A 155 -22.97 9.98 14.07
N THR A 156 -22.20 9.60 15.10
CA THR A 156 -22.64 8.61 16.10
C THR A 156 -22.94 9.20 17.49
N GLY A 157 -22.40 10.38 17.79
CA GLY A 157 -22.42 10.96 19.15
C GLY A 157 -21.41 10.35 20.11
N LEU A 158 -20.58 9.38 19.67
CA LEU A 158 -19.57 8.70 20.46
C LEU A 158 -18.20 9.38 20.34
N ASP A 159 -17.41 9.38 21.43
CA ASP A 159 -16.06 9.93 21.47
C ASP A 159 -15.08 9.05 22.27
N ASN A 160 -15.47 7.81 22.57
CA ASN A 160 -14.75 6.93 23.46
C ASN A 160 -13.73 6.00 22.75
N ILE A 161 -13.37 6.27 21.51
CA ILE A 161 -12.25 5.59 20.85
C ILE A 161 -10.95 6.10 21.48
N GLN A 162 -10.03 5.18 21.77
CA GLN A 162 -8.73 5.49 22.38
C GLN A 162 -7.60 4.92 21.53
N VAL A 163 -6.69 5.76 21.06
CA VAL A 163 -5.43 5.31 20.45
C VAL A 163 -4.55 4.72 21.55
N VAL A 164 -4.18 3.45 21.38
CA VAL A 164 -3.38 2.69 22.36
C VAL A 164 -1.98 2.36 21.87
N THR A 165 -1.75 2.40 20.55
CA THR A 165 -0.43 2.18 19.93
C THR A 165 -0.27 3.13 18.76
N GLY A 166 0.95 3.66 18.60
CA GLY A 166 1.39 4.45 17.46
C GLY A 166 2.77 4.00 17.00
N TYR A 167 3.68 4.94 16.74
CA TYR A 167 5.06 4.67 16.39
C TYR A 167 5.78 3.83 17.46
N ARG A 168 6.61 2.89 17.01
CA ARG A 168 7.53 2.10 17.84
C ARG A 168 8.92 2.10 17.23
N THR A 169 9.95 2.31 18.04
CA THR A 169 11.35 2.10 17.61
C THR A 169 11.63 0.60 17.43
N GLU A 170 12.73 0.26 16.77
CA GLU A 170 13.17 -1.15 16.63
C GLU A 170 13.43 -1.78 18.01
N GLU A 171 13.98 -1.02 18.97
CA GLU A 171 14.23 -1.48 20.35
C GLU A 171 12.93 -1.76 21.09
N MET A 172 11.93 -0.89 21.00
CA MET A 172 10.60 -1.11 21.58
C MET A 172 9.93 -2.37 20.98
N GLN A 173 10.07 -2.56 19.67
CA GLN A 173 9.57 -3.75 18.99
C GLN A 173 10.32 -5.01 19.42
N GLN A 174 11.64 -4.92 19.63
CA GLN A 174 12.45 -6.04 20.15
C GLN A 174 12.01 -6.45 21.55
N GLU A 175 11.75 -5.49 22.44
CA GLU A 175 11.24 -5.77 23.79
C GLU A 175 9.87 -6.44 23.75
N LEU A 176 8.96 -5.91 22.94
CA LEU A 176 7.62 -6.46 22.76
C LEU A 176 7.68 -7.90 22.21
N TYR A 177 8.52 -8.12 21.19
CA TYR A 177 8.74 -9.46 20.61
C TYR A 177 9.27 -10.43 21.63
N ASN A 178 10.28 -10.05 22.43
CA ASN A 178 10.86 -10.92 23.46
C ASN A 178 9.84 -11.34 24.53
N LYS A 179 8.92 -10.43 24.89
CA LYS A 179 7.86 -10.70 25.86
C LYS A 179 6.77 -11.62 25.31
N ASN A 180 6.46 -11.54 24.01
CA ASN A 180 5.27 -12.14 23.41
C ASN A 180 5.55 -13.10 22.25
N LYS A 181 6.81 -13.44 21.94
CA LYS A 181 7.15 -14.29 20.79
C LYS A 181 6.49 -15.67 20.80
N ALA A 182 6.10 -16.16 21.98
CA ALA A 182 5.42 -17.43 22.12
C ALA A 182 3.97 -17.42 21.61
N SER A 183 3.34 -16.23 21.50
CA SER A 183 1.99 -16.08 20.95
C SER A 183 1.92 -16.19 19.42
N GLY A 184 3.04 -15.96 18.74
CA GLY A 184 3.09 -15.93 17.27
C GLY A 184 2.49 -14.67 16.62
N ASN A 185 1.86 -13.79 17.39
CA ASN A 185 1.10 -12.64 16.86
C ASN A 185 1.87 -11.32 16.90
N VAL A 186 3.17 -11.34 17.21
CA VAL A 186 3.99 -10.14 17.29
C VAL A 186 5.08 -10.18 16.23
N SER A 187 5.09 -9.19 15.36
CA SER A 187 6.11 -9.04 14.31
C SER A 187 7.50 -8.92 14.91
N LYS A 188 8.51 -9.47 14.21
CA LYS A 188 9.92 -9.30 14.56
C LYS A 188 10.34 -7.83 14.47
N PRO A 189 11.40 -7.42 15.18
CA PRO A 189 12.02 -6.09 14.99
C PRO A 189 12.41 -5.87 13.53
N GLY A 190 12.08 -4.71 13.00
CA GLY A 190 12.23 -4.38 11.59
C GLY A 190 11.06 -4.83 10.70
N TYR A 191 10.11 -5.61 11.18
CA TYR A 191 9.02 -6.18 10.39
C TYR A 191 7.63 -5.73 10.88
N SER A 192 7.57 -4.64 11.66
CA SER A 192 6.33 -4.05 12.16
C SER A 192 6.04 -2.72 11.48
N GLU A 193 4.81 -2.54 10.98
CA GLU A 193 4.36 -1.26 10.39
C GLU A 193 4.39 -0.09 11.39
N HIS A 194 4.30 -0.36 12.68
CA HIS A 194 4.42 0.69 13.70
C HIS A 194 5.77 1.42 13.66
N GLN A 195 6.81 0.80 13.10
CA GLN A 195 8.12 1.46 12.93
C GLN A 195 8.09 2.54 11.85
N THR A 196 7.08 2.57 10.99
CA THR A 196 6.91 3.62 9.98
C THR A 196 6.29 4.90 10.54
N GLY A 197 5.56 4.80 11.65
CA GLY A 197 4.72 5.88 12.17
C GLY A 197 3.42 6.09 11.38
N LEU A 198 3.06 5.14 10.49
CA LEU A 198 1.86 5.19 9.65
C LEU A 198 0.72 4.27 10.16
N ALA A 199 0.97 3.50 11.21
CA ALA A 199 0.01 2.56 11.76
C ALA A 199 -0.34 2.89 13.22
N LEU A 200 -1.59 2.67 13.57
CA LEU A 200 -2.10 2.84 14.92
C LEU A 200 -3.08 1.71 15.30
N ASN A 201 -3.15 1.42 16.62
CA ASN A 201 -4.21 0.58 17.17
C ASN A 201 -5.12 1.39 18.07
N VAL A 202 -6.39 1.00 18.11
CA VAL A 202 -7.40 1.60 18.97
C VAL A 202 -8.12 0.58 19.82
N ASN A 203 -8.59 1.05 20.99
CA ASN A 203 -9.52 0.37 21.89
C ASN A 203 -10.70 1.29 22.21
N LEU A 204 -11.68 0.79 22.94
CA LEU A 204 -12.78 1.57 23.51
C LEU A 204 -12.45 1.92 24.96
N PHE A 205 -12.59 3.20 25.32
CA PHE A 205 -12.29 3.71 26.67
C PHE A 205 -13.55 4.05 27.46
N TYR A 206 -13.67 3.51 28.67
CA TYR A 206 -14.80 3.72 29.58
C TYR A 206 -14.30 4.18 30.94
N SER A 207 -13.66 5.35 31.02
CA SER A 207 -13.19 5.98 32.27
C SER A 207 -12.38 5.11 33.23
N LYS A 208 -12.81 3.86 33.50
CA LYS A 208 -12.22 2.93 34.48
C LYS A 208 -11.57 1.69 33.84
N TYR A 209 -11.91 1.38 32.62
CA TYR A 209 -11.40 0.22 31.85
C TYR A 209 -11.41 0.52 30.37
N SER A 210 -10.68 -0.27 29.62
CA SER A 210 -10.71 -0.27 28.16
C SER A 210 -11.16 -1.63 27.68
N GLU A 211 -11.89 -1.66 26.57
CA GLU A 211 -12.29 -2.88 25.86
C GLU A 211 -11.64 -2.90 24.47
N GLU A 212 -11.54 -4.09 23.92
CA GLU A 212 -11.08 -4.27 22.56
C GLU A 212 -12.04 -3.61 21.57
N PHE A 213 -11.50 -2.96 20.54
CA PHE A 213 -12.29 -2.41 19.45
C PHE A 213 -12.71 -3.55 18.52
N THR A 214 -14.02 -3.75 18.34
CA THR A 214 -14.55 -4.84 17.51
C THR A 214 -15.02 -4.39 16.14
N GLY A 215 -15.21 -3.08 15.92
CA GLY A 215 -15.80 -2.55 14.69
C GLY A 215 -17.28 -2.89 14.52
N GLU A 216 -17.99 -3.24 15.61
CA GLU A 216 -19.41 -3.59 15.58
C GLU A 216 -20.31 -2.44 16.04
N GLY A 217 -21.61 -2.50 15.65
CA GLY A 217 -22.60 -1.48 16.00
C GLY A 217 -22.21 -0.12 15.41
N ASP A 218 -22.33 0.95 16.20
CA ASP A 218 -21.99 2.31 15.76
C ASP A 218 -20.49 2.48 15.41
N TYR A 219 -19.62 1.61 15.93
CA TYR A 219 -18.18 1.64 15.61
C TYR A 219 -17.84 1.10 14.24
N ALA A 220 -18.76 0.36 13.57
CA ALA A 220 -18.57 -0.07 12.17
C ALA A 220 -18.40 1.14 11.23
N TRP A 221 -18.93 2.30 11.63
CA TRP A 221 -18.77 3.54 10.89
C TRP A 221 -17.30 3.87 10.61
N VAL A 222 -16.39 3.56 11.54
CA VAL A 222 -14.95 3.84 11.36
C VAL A 222 -14.38 2.99 10.23
N ASP A 223 -14.67 1.69 10.20
CA ASP A 223 -14.20 0.78 9.15
C ASP A 223 -14.82 1.13 7.78
N GLU A 224 -16.08 1.59 7.77
CA GLU A 224 -16.80 1.97 6.55
C GLU A 224 -16.29 3.27 5.95
N HIS A 225 -15.77 4.22 6.76
CA HIS A 225 -15.39 5.56 6.33
C HIS A 225 -13.89 5.87 6.41
N CYS A 226 -13.06 5.01 7.02
CA CYS A 226 -11.65 5.31 7.24
C CYS A 226 -10.88 5.60 5.94
N ALA A 227 -11.31 5.04 4.80
CA ALA A 227 -10.68 5.25 3.50
C ALA A 227 -10.82 6.70 3.01
N GLU A 228 -11.89 7.40 3.36
CA GLU A 228 -12.12 8.81 3.04
C GLU A 228 -11.08 9.73 3.70
N TYR A 229 -10.36 9.20 4.70
CA TYR A 229 -9.30 9.88 5.45
C TYR A 229 -7.92 9.27 5.21
N GLY A 230 -7.82 8.33 4.26
CA GLY A 230 -6.56 7.72 3.87
C GLY A 230 -6.13 6.51 4.70
N PHE A 231 -7.01 5.96 5.54
CA PHE A 231 -6.72 4.76 6.33
C PHE A 231 -7.39 3.51 5.74
N ILE A 232 -6.80 2.36 6.03
CA ILE A 232 -7.38 1.04 5.77
C ILE A 232 -7.37 0.22 7.06
N PRO A 233 -8.41 -0.62 7.32
CA PRO A 233 -8.31 -1.72 8.28
C PRO A 233 -7.29 -2.72 7.74
N ARG A 234 -6.19 -2.90 8.45
CA ARG A 234 -4.99 -3.52 7.86
C ARG A 234 -5.04 -5.03 7.78
N TYR A 235 -5.47 -5.68 8.86
CA TYR A 235 -5.40 -7.15 9.00
C TYR A 235 -6.80 -7.75 9.08
N GLN A 236 -7.39 -7.95 7.91
CA GLN A 236 -8.72 -8.57 7.78
C GLN A 236 -8.59 -10.10 7.73
N ALA A 237 -9.55 -10.83 8.31
CA ALA A 237 -9.57 -12.29 8.33
C ALA A 237 -9.50 -12.92 6.91
N SER A 238 -10.11 -12.27 5.93
CA SER A 238 -10.08 -12.72 4.53
C SER A 238 -8.71 -12.55 3.86
N LYS A 239 -7.76 -11.85 4.50
CA LYS A 239 -6.44 -11.49 3.96
C LYS A 239 -5.26 -12.08 4.71
N GLU A 240 -5.49 -12.96 5.69
CA GLU A 240 -4.42 -13.59 6.49
C GLU A 240 -3.38 -14.31 5.64
N SER A 241 -3.81 -14.97 4.54
CA SER A 241 -2.88 -15.66 3.63
C SER A 241 -1.99 -14.72 2.84
N GLU A 242 -2.42 -13.49 2.59
CA GLU A 242 -1.67 -12.47 1.85
C GLU A 242 -0.76 -11.67 2.77
N THR A 243 -1.26 -11.29 3.95
CA THR A 243 -0.52 -10.46 4.91
C THR A 243 0.46 -11.27 5.77
N GLY A 244 0.20 -12.58 5.92
CA GLY A 244 0.94 -13.44 6.85
C GLY A 244 0.71 -13.10 8.34
N ILE A 245 -0.33 -12.31 8.64
CA ILE A 245 -0.70 -11.84 9.99
C ILE A 245 -2.16 -12.18 10.21
N GLY A 246 -2.50 -12.70 11.39
CA GLY A 246 -3.88 -13.01 11.79
C GLY A 246 -4.75 -11.76 11.85
N ALA A 247 -6.07 -11.95 11.79
CA ALA A 247 -7.02 -10.84 11.85
C ALA A 247 -6.83 -10.02 13.12
N GLU A 248 -6.81 -8.69 12.97
CA GLU A 248 -6.66 -7.73 14.05
C GLU A 248 -7.61 -6.56 13.83
N THR A 249 -8.66 -6.49 14.64
CA THR A 249 -9.60 -5.36 14.62
C THR A 249 -8.97 -4.13 15.28
N GLY A 250 -9.36 -2.94 14.85
CA GLY A 250 -8.84 -1.69 15.39
C GLY A 250 -7.38 -1.40 15.05
N HIS A 251 -6.78 -2.11 14.11
CA HIS A 251 -5.48 -1.79 13.53
C HIS A 251 -5.67 -1.08 12.19
N TYR A 252 -5.30 0.19 12.15
CA TYR A 252 -5.42 1.04 10.96
C TYR A 252 -4.06 1.42 10.41
N ARG A 253 -3.94 1.37 9.08
CA ARG A 253 -2.76 1.81 8.34
C ARG A 253 -3.11 2.98 7.43
N TYR A 254 -2.34 4.06 7.54
CA TYR A 254 -2.43 5.19 6.62
C TYR A 254 -1.69 4.88 5.31
N VAL A 255 -2.37 5.10 4.19
CA VAL A 255 -1.85 4.89 2.83
C VAL A 255 -2.17 6.06 1.89
N GLY A 256 -2.85 7.11 2.40
CA GLY A 256 -3.34 8.24 1.60
C GLY A 256 -4.72 8.00 0.98
N ILE A 257 -5.48 9.07 0.81
CA ILE A 257 -6.91 8.99 0.43
C ILE A 257 -7.17 8.24 -0.87
N PRO A 258 -6.53 8.56 -2.05
CA PRO A 258 -6.87 7.89 -3.29
C PRO A 258 -6.56 6.39 -3.24
N HIS A 259 -5.49 6.00 -2.57
CA HIS A 259 -5.10 4.60 -2.42
C HIS A 259 -6.02 3.84 -1.49
N ALA A 260 -6.36 4.43 -0.32
CA ALA A 260 -7.28 3.83 0.65
C ALA A 260 -8.65 3.59 0.02
N THR A 261 -9.21 4.59 -0.66
CA THR A 261 -10.50 4.47 -1.36
C THR A 261 -10.49 3.31 -2.34
N TYR A 262 -9.49 3.26 -3.23
CA TYR A 262 -9.38 2.19 -4.21
C TYR A 262 -9.20 0.81 -3.58
N MET A 263 -8.33 0.70 -2.57
CA MET A 263 -8.09 -0.56 -1.87
C MET A 263 -9.36 -1.09 -1.22
N MET A 264 -10.15 -0.24 -0.57
CA MET A 264 -11.41 -0.64 0.06
C MET A 264 -12.47 -1.04 -0.98
N GLU A 265 -12.63 -0.29 -2.06
CA GLU A 265 -13.55 -0.62 -3.16
C GLU A 265 -13.20 -1.95 -3.83
N GLN A 266 -11.91 -2.18 -4.10
CA GLN A 266 -11.41 -3.41 -4.74
C GLN A 266 -11.17 -4.55 -3.75
N LYS A 267 -11.37 -4.32 -2.44
CA LYS A 267 -11.13 -5.29 -1.35
C LYS A 267 -9.70 -5.84 -1.36
N LEU A 268 -8.72 -4.96 -1.55
CA LEU A 268 -7.29 -5.29 -1.57
C LEU A 268 -6.65 -5.01 -0.21
N CYS A 269 -5.74 -5.89 0.22
CA CYS A 269 -4.75 -5.53 1.24
C CYS A 269 -3.56 -4.80 0.60
N LEU A 270 -2.66 -4.24 1.41
CA LEU A 270 -1.53 -3.45 0.92
C LEU A 270 -0.59 -4.29 0.04
N GLU A 271 -0.37 -5.55 0.37
CA GLU A 271 0.46 -6.49 -0.41
C GLU A 271 -0.09 -6.69 -1.82
N GLU A 272 -1.40 -6.90 -1.95
CA GLU A 272 -2.07 -7.08 -3.23
C GLU A 272 -2.02 -5.80 -4.05
N TYR A 273 -2.27 -4.66 -3.40
CA TYR A 273 -2.25 -3.36 -4.05
C TYR A 273 -0.85 -3.01 -4.59
N ILE A 274 0.20 -3.12 -3.78
CA ILE A 274 1.58 -2.88 -4.23
C ILE A 274 1.93 -3.80 -5.40
N ARG A 275 1.56 -5.08 -5.33
CA ARG A 275 1.77 -6.04 -6.44
C ARG A 275 1.01 -5.64 -7.71
N GLN A 276 -0.21 -5.13 -7.58
CA GLN A 276 -1.00 -4.65 -8.71
C GLN A 276 -0.36 -3.43 -9.38
N LEU A 277 0.22 -2.51 -8.60
CA LEU A 277 0.83 -1.27 -9.11
C LEU A 277 1.99 -1.51 -10.07
N TYR A 278 2.67 -2.65 -10.01
CA TYR A 278 3.71 -2.99 -11.00
C TYR A 278 3.18 -3.15 -12.44
N ASN A 279 1.86 -3.31 -12.63
CA ASN A 279 1.26 -3.33 -13.96
C ASN A 279 1.05 -1.93 -14.55
N TYR A 280 1.18 -0.88 -13.73
CA TYR A 280 0.95 0.51 -14.10
C TYR A 280 2.29 1.26 -14.07
N THR A 281 3.01 1.25 -15.18
CA THR A 281 4.32 1.91 -15.29
C THR A 281 4.18 3.27 -15.95
N TYR A 282 5.17 4.15 -15.76
CA TYR A 282 5.19 5.48 -16.38
C TYR A 282 5.03 5.44 -17.91
N GLU A 283 5.69 4.50 -18.60
CA GLU A 283 5.57 4.35 -20.07
C GLU A 283 4.31 3.58 -20.51
N GLY A 284 3.62 2.96 -19.56
CA GLY A 284 2.45 2.12 -19.81
C GLY A 284 1.14 2.82 -19.56
N GLU A 285 0.12 2.04 -19.19
CA GLU A 285 -1.15 2.56 -18.72
C GLU A 285 -1.01 2.99 -17.26
N HIS A 286 -1.53 4.18 -16.90
CA HIS A 286 -1.61 4.63 -15.52
C HIS A 286 -2.91 4.15 -14.86
N LEU A 287 -2.83 3.77 -13.58
CA LEU A 287 -4.02 3.46 -12.79
C LEU A 287 -4.81 4.76 -12.53
N LYS A 288 -6.07 4.78 -12.93
CA LYS A 288 -6.97 5.92 -12.70
C LYS A 288 -7.79 5.66 -11.45
N LEU A 289 -7.76 6.62 -10.54
CA LEU A 289 -8.50 6.58 -9.28
C LEU A 289 -9.44 7.78 -9.20
N GLN A 290 -10.58 7.60 -8.53
CA GLN A 290 -11.49 8.69 -8.20
C GLN A 290 -11.91 8.56 -6.75
N THR A 291 -11.91 9.67 -6.03
CA THR A 291 -12.34 9.74 -4.63
C THR A 291 -13.80 10.18 -4.52
N GLY A 292 -14.42 9.94 -3.36
CA GLY A 292 -15.83 10.26 -3.14
C GLY A 292 -16.18 11.75 -3.27
N ASP A 293 -15.20 12.65 -3.11
CA ASP A 293 -15.34 14.09 -3.35
C ASP A 293 -15.20 14.49 -4.84
N GLY A 294 -15.04 13.51 -5.73
CA GLY A 294 -14.97 13.70 -7.18
C GLY A 294 -13.57 13.97 -7.73
N LYS A 295 -12.54 14.09 -6.89
CA LYS A 295 -11.17 14.27 -7.34
C LYS A 295 -10.69 13.05 -8.11
N GLN A 296 -9.90 13.29 -9.14
CA GLN A 296 -9.33 12.25 -10.01
C GLN A 296 -7.82 12.22 -9.88
N TYR A 297 -7.27 11.00 -9.92
CA TYR A 297 -5.84 10.77 -9.79
C TYR A 297 -5.35 9.79 -10.85
N GLU A 298 -4.10 9.95 -11.24
CA GLU A 298 -3.34 8.94 -11.97
C GLU A 298 -2.20 8.44 -11.10
N VAL A 299 -1.99 7.12 -11.10
CA VAL A 299 -0.91 6.47 -10.34
C VAL A 299 -0.08 5.62 -11.28
N TYR A 300 1.24 5.77 -11.20
CA TYR A 300 2.19 4.95 -11.94
C TYR A 300 3.43 4.61 -11.12
N THR A 301 4.09 3.56 -11.52
CA THR A 301 5.28 3.01 -10.87
C THR A 301 6.52 3.28 -11.71
N VAL A 302 7.60 3.68 -11.05
CA VAL A 302 8.91 3.88 -11.66
C VAL A 302 9.90 2.94 -10.96
N PRO A 303 10.46 1.93 -11.66
CA PRO A 303 11.48 1.06 -11.09
C PRO A 303 12.70 1.86 -10.63
N ALA A 304 13.23 1.56 -9.45
CA ALA A 304 14.41 2.21 -8.92
C ALA A 304 15.68 1.79 -9.66
N ASP A 305 16.53 2.75 -10.00
CA ASP A 305 17.88 2.46 -10.48
C ASP A 305 18.82 2.11 -9.33
N LEU A 306 18.82 0.84 -8.95
CA LEU A 306 19.64 0.33 -7.85
C LEU A 306 21.14 0.26 -8.20
N THR A 307 21.54 0.60 -9.43
CA THR A 307 22.95 0.70 -9.80
C THR A 307 23.54 2.07 -9.46
N ASN A 308 22.69 3.05 -9.21
CA ASN A 308 23.01 4.40 -8.78
C ASN A 308 22.51 4.70 -7.36
N THR A 309 22.85 5.85 -6.83
CA THR A 309 22.36 6.32 -5.51
C THR A 309 21.00 7.04 -5.60
N SER A 310 20.55 7.34 -6.81
CA SER A 310 19.31 8.03 -7.09
C SER A 310 18.67 7.50 -8.38
N THR A 311 17.37 7.67 -8.48
CA THR A 311 16.54 7.31 -9.61
C THR A 311 15.96 8.57 -10.23
N SER A 312 15.99 8.67 -11.56
CA SER A 312 15.28 9.71 -12.31
C SER A 312 13.80 9.33 -12.39
N VAL A 313 12.95 10.05 -11.66
CA VAL A 313 11.52 9.81 -11.60
C VAL A 313 10.80 10.86 -12.45
N PRO A 314 10.07 10.47 -13.50
CA PRO A 314 9.21 11.37 -14.25
C PRO A 314 8.07 11.88 -13.39
N VAL A 315 7.84 13.19 -13.39
CA VAL A 315 6.78 13.87 -12.62
C VAL A 315 6.09 14.95 -13.49
N PRO A 316 4.80 15.22 -13.29
CA PRO A 316 4.13 16.27 -14.03
C PRO A 316 4.68 17.64 -13.68
N ALA A 317 4.82 18.53 -14.68
CA ALA A 317 5.35 19.88 -14.50
C ALA A 317 4.34 20.85 -13.84
N ASP A 318 3.03 20.65 -14.10
CA ASP A 318 1.98 21.61 -13.79
C ASP A 318 0.81 21.02 -12.98
N LEU A 319 1.00 19.84 -12.37
CA LEU A 319 0.00 19.18 -11.51
C LEU A 319 0.61 18.88 -10.15
N ASP A 320 -0.26 18.83 -9.14
CA ASP A 320 0.14 18.35 -7.81
C ASP A 320 0.38 16.84 -7.83
N TYR A 321 1.44 16.40 -7.19
CA TYR A 321 1.78 14.99 -7.10
C TYR A 321 2.47 14.65 -5.77
N THR A 322 2.48 13.36 -5.46
CA THR A 322 3.28 12.80 -4.38
C THR A 322 4.11 11.65 -4.90
N ILE A 323 5.24 11.39 -4.25
CA ILE A 323 6.10 10.23 -4.51
C ILE A 323 6.22 9.42 -3.24
N SER A 324 5.95 8.13 -3.33
CA SER A 324 6.19 7.16 -2.27
C SER A 324 7.15 6.07 -2.75
N GLY A 325 8.10 5.67 -1.94
CA GLY A 325 8.75 4.39 -2.12
C GLY A 325 7.80 3.24 -1.76
N ASN A 326 8.10 2.04 -2.26
CA ASN A 326 7.38 0.82 -1.89
C ASN A 326 8.13 -0.04 -0.85
N ASN A 327 9.25 0.48 -0.31
CA ASN A 327 10.20 -0.20 0.57
C ASN A 327 10.89 -1.42 -0.06
N GLN A 328 10.91 -1.52 -1.39
CA GLN A 328 11.55 -2.61 -2.14
C GLN A 328 12.41 -2.04 -3.26
N ASP A 329 11.83 -1.78 -4.41
CA ASP A 329 12.57 -1.53 -5.65
C ASP A 329 11.88 -0.53 -6.60
N ALA A 330 10.85 0.20 -6.14
CA ALA A 330 10.12 1.12 -7.01
C ALA A 330 9.61 2.37 -6.26
N PHE A 331 9.49 3.45 -7.00
CA PHE A 331 8.75 4.64 -6.62
C PHE A 331 7.35 4.61 -7.23
N ILE A 332 6.37 5.06 -6.47
CA ILE A 332 4.98 5.19 -6.88
C ILE A 332 4.67 6.67 -6.90
N VAL A 333 4.30 7.18 -8.08
CA VAL A 333 3.90 8.57 -8.28
C VAL A 333 2.38 8.64 -8.35
N THR A 334 1.80 9.52 -7.55
CA THR A 334 0.36 9.79 -7.52
C THR A 334 0.13 11.23 -7.91
N VAL A 335 -0.56 11.45 -9.02
CA VAL A 335 -0.83 12.76 -9.61
C VAL A 335 -2.29 13.12 -9.40
N GLU A 336 -2.57 14.29 -8.80
CA GLU A 336 -3.92 14.84 -8.72
C GLU A 336 -4.24 15.55 -10.05
N LEU A 337 -5.27 15.10 -10.76
CA LEU A 337 -5.68 15.70 -12.03
C LEU A 337 -6.47 16.98 -11.78
N LYS A 338 -6.31 17.95 -12.68
CA LYS A 338 -7.14 19.16 -12.63
C LYS A 338 -8.59 18.79 -12.90
N ASP A 339 -9.47 19.38 -12.11
CA ASP A 339 -10.91 19.24 -12.31
C ASP A 339 -11.28 19.79 -13.71
N THR A 340 -11.51 18.90 -14.66
CA THR A 340 -11.88 19.30 -16.04
C THR A 340 -13.33 19.73 -16.14
N GLY A 341 -13.94 20.13 -15.00
CA GLY A 341 -15.31 20.65 -14.95
C GLY A 341 -16.26 19.81 -15.82
N SER A 342 -16.52 18.59 -15.42
CA SER A 342 -17.63 17.82 -16.01
C SER A 342 -18.89 18.58 -15.64
N THR A 343 -19.35 19.44 -16.56
CA THR A 343 -20.72 19.93 -16.56
C THR A 343 -21.59 18.68 -16.62
N SER A 344 -22.07 18.24 -15.46
CA SER A 344 -23.21 17.34 -15.42
C SER A 344 -24.32 18.05 -16.20
N VAL A 345 -24.53 17.63 -17.44
CA VAL A 345 -25.77 17.95 -18.15
C VAL A 345 -26.84 17.34 -17.28
N ALA A 346 -27.46 18.17 -16.45
CA ALA A 346 -28.68 17.84 -15.78
C ALA A 346 -29.65 17.44 -16.89
N THR A 347 -29.93 16.15 -17.02
CA THR A 347 -31.00 15.65 -17.84
C THR A 347 -32.26 16.23 -17.20
N GLU A 348 -32.82 17.28 -17.82
CA GLU A 348 -34.15 17.78 -17.48
C GLU A 348 -35.08 16.54 -17.49
N PRO A 349 -35.93 16.38 -16.47
CA PRO A 349 -36.96 15.34 -16.51
C PRO A 349 -37.89 15.66 -17.68
N ALA A 350 -38.03 14.67 -18.57
CA ALA A 350 -39.00 14.74 -19.67
C ALA A 350 -40.37 15.17 -19.11
N THR A 351 -40.84 16.32 -19.54
CA THR A 351 -42.18 16.81 -19.27
C THR A 351 -43.15 15.83 -19.93
N GLU A 352 -43.84 15.03 -19.13
CA GLU A 352 -45.00 14.29 -19.61
C GLU A 352 -46.05 15.26 -20.07
N GLU A 353 -46.38 15.23 -21.36
CA GLU A 353 -47.57 15.91 -21.91
C GLU A 353 -48.83 15.34 -21.24
N PRO A 354 -49.79 16.19 -20.84
CA PRO A 354 -51.06 15.73 -20.30
C PRO A 354 -51.87 15.09 -21.42
N THR A 355 -52.15 13.77 -21.31
CA THR A 355 -53.11 13.09 -22.16
C THR A 355 -54.51 13.58 -21.83
N ASP A 356 -55.14 14.19 -22.82
CA ASP A 356 -56.55 14.62 -22.86
C ASP A 356 -57.48 13.40 -22.68
N PRO A 357 -58.49 13.47 -21.80
CA PRO A 357 -59.46 12.40 -21.67
C PRO A 357 -60.53 12.53 -22.75
N ALA A 358 -60.41 11.70 -23.80
CA ALA A 358 -61.44 11.59 -24.85
C ALA A 358 -62.58 10.69 -24.42
N ASP A 359 -63.78 11.28 -24.48
CA ASP A 359 -65.11 10.74 -24.79
C ASP A 359 -65.49 9.31 -24.41
N THR A 360 -66.39 9.23 -23.47
CA THR A 360 -67.29 8.08 -23.29
C THR A 360 -68.55 8.31 -24.14
N PRO A 361 -68.95 7.42 -25.06
CA PRO A 361 -70.30 7.44 -25.60
C PRO A 361 -71.27 6.71 -24.64
N ALA A 362 -72.42 7.38 -24.46
CA ALA A 362 -73.56 6.81 -23.78
C ALA A 362 -74.22 5.69 -24.65
N GLU A 363 -74.51 4.55 -24.00
CA GLU A 363 -75.79 3.84 -24.00
C GLU A 363 -75.86 2.82 -22.89
#